data_719c7b54aab11966e8fdd03fe043b3a2
#
_entry.id   719c7b54aab11966e8fdd03fe043b3a2
#
_cell.length_a   1.000
_cell.length_b   1.000
_cell.length_c   1.000
_cell.angle_alpha   90.00
_cell.angle_beta   90.00
_cell.angle_gamma   90.00
#
_symmetry.space_group_name_H-M   'P 1'
#
loop_
_entity.id
_entity.type
_entity.pdbx_description
1 polymer ?
#
loop_
_entity_poly.entity_id
_entity_poly.type
_entity_poly.pdbx_seq_one_letter_code
_entity_poly.pdbx_strand_id
1 'polypeptide(L)'
;LSEKTGQPWYDITSKVERVTAELMKKTKSAEIFPNVDLYSASVYYMLGIPMDLNTPIFAISRVAGWAAHIIEEKFAEAAPKPMLYRPKAVYVGKYAGPQGCNYIPIEKRTKK
;
A
#
# COMPACT_ATOMS: atom_id res chain seq x y z
N LEU A 1 -3.54 -7.85 -16.43
CA LEU A 1 -4.92 -8.27 -16.23
C LEU A 1 -5.84 -7.66 -17.30
N SER A 2 -5.77 -6.36 -17.56
CA SER A 2 -6.54 -5.69 -18.63
C SER A 2 -6.42 -6.42 -19.96
N GLU A 3 -5.22 -6.78 -20.39
CA GLU A 3 -5.00 -7.54 -21.64
C GLU A 3 -5.71 -8.91 -21.63
N LYS A 4 -5.69 -9.60 -20.47
CA LYS A 4 -6.34 -10.91 -20.33
C LYS A 4 -7.86 -10.84 -20.29
N THR A 5 -8.42 -9.77 -19.77
CA THR A 5 -9.87 -9.56 -19.63
C THR A 5 -10.48 -8.76 -20.78
N GLY A 6 -9.65 -8.14 -21.62
CA GLY A 6 -10.09 -7.23 -22.68
C GLY A 6 -10.72 -5.93 -22.17
N GLN A 7 -10.51 -5.59 -20.89
CA GLN A 7 -11.13 -4.42 -20.28
C GLN A 7 -10.14 -3.22 -20.23
N PRO A 8 -10.60 -1.98 -20.45
CA PRO A 8 -9.73 -0.81 -20.62
C PRO A 8 -9.29 -0.17 -19.30
N TRP A 9 -9.45 -0.83 -18.16
CA TRP A 9 -9.29 -0.21 -16.84
C TRP A 9 -7.86 0.23 -16.53
N TYR A 10 -6.86 -0.48 -17.03
CA TYR A 10 -5.47 -0.06 -16.85
C TYR A 10 -5.19 1.26 -17.56
N ASP A 11 -5.62 1.41 -18.80
CA ASP A 11 -5.41 2.63 -19.59
C ASP A 11 -6.15 3.82 -18.98
N ILE A 12 -7.38 3.61 -18.50
CA ILE A 12 -8.17 4.63 -17.81
C ILE A 12 -7.47 5.06 -16.54
N THR A 13 -7.07 4.12 -15.69
CA THR A 13 -6.42 4.40 -14.39
C THR A 13 -5.09 5.13 -14.59
N SER A 14 -4.25 4.67 -15.53
CA SER A 14 -2.97 5.31 -15.85
C SER A 14 -3.16 6.73 -16.40
N LYS A 15 -4.20 6.96 -17.18
CA LYS A 15 -4.54 8.29 -17.67
C LYS A 15 -4.99 9.22 -16.55
N VAL A 16 -5.82 8.72 -15.64
CA VAL A 16 -6.25 9.47 -14.44
C VAL A 16 -5.05 9.84 -13.58
N GLU A 17 -4.15 8.90 -13.30
CA GLU A 17 -2.91 9.15 -12.57
C GLU A 17 -2.11 10.30 -13.17
N ARG A 18 -1.79 10.21 -14.46
CA ARG A 18 -1.00 11.22 -15.16
C ARG A 18 -1.66 12.59 -15.15
N VAL A 19 -2.94 12.66 -15.52
CA VAL A 19 -3.68 13.94 -15.57
C VAL A 19 -3.79 14.58 -14.19
N THR A 20 -4.04 13.77 -13.16
CA THR A 20 -4.13 14.27 -11.78
C THR A 20 -2.79 14.81 -11.31
N ALA A 21 -1.68 14.11 -11.55
CA ALA A 21 -0.35 14.57 -11.18
C ALA A 21 0.02 15.89 -11.87
N GLU A 22 -0.24 16.00 -13.17
CA GLU A 22 0.00 17.23 -13.92
C GLU A 22 -0.85 18.41 -13.42
N LEU A 23 -2.14 18.16 -13.16
CA LEU A 23 -3.07 19.18 -12.68
C LEU A 23 -2.68 19.68 -11.29
N MET A 24 -2.34 18.78 -10.38
CA MET A 24 -1.95 19.14 -9.02
C MET A 24 -0.63 19.91 -8.99
N LYS A 25 0.33 19.55 -9.83
CA LYS A 25 1.57 20.29 -9.99
C LYS A 25 1.31 21.72 -10.48
N LYS A 26 0.39 21.91 -11.45
CA LYS A 26 0.03 23.22 -12.00
C LYS A 26 -0.77 24.10 -11.04
N THR A 27 -1.72 23.50 -10.31
CA THR A 27 -2.69 24.27 -9.51
C THR A 27 -2.25 24.49 -8.06
N LYS A 28 -1.54 23.54 -7.47
CA LYS A 28 -1.16 23.56 -6.05
C LYS A 28 0.33 23.48 -5.80
N SER A 29 1.15 23.44 -6.85
CA SER A 29 2.60 23.20 -6.76
C SER A 29 2.95 21.98 -5.89
N ALA A 30 2.06 20.98 -5.88
CA ALA A 30 2.19 19.79 -5.06
C ALA A 30 2.50 18.59 -5.95
N GLU A 31 3.51 17.83 -5.58
CA GLU A 31 3.78 16.52 -6.17
C GLU A 31 2.95 15.49 -5.42
N ILE A 32 1.94 14.94 -6.11
CA ILE A 32 1.07 13.91 -5.59
C ILE A 32 1.33 12.63 -6.34
N PHE A 33 1.59 11.57 -5.58
CA PHE A 33 1.77 10.22 -6.10
C PHE A 33 0.56 9.36 -5.73
N PRO A 34 0.14 8.45 -6.59
CA PRO A 34 -0.94 7.52 -6.27
C PRO A 34 -0.53 6.57 -5.15
N ASN A 35 -1.49 6.18 -4.36
CA ASN A 35 -1.35 5.06 -3.44
C ASN A 35 -1.85 3.76 -4.09
N VAL A 36 -1.80 2.66 -3.34
CA VAL A 36 -2.25 1.35 -3.82
C VAL A 36 -3.75 1.33 -4.18
N ASP A 37 -4.55 2.19 -3.57
CA ASP A 37 -6.00 2.22 -3.77
C ASP A 37 -6.39 2.60 -5.21
N LEU A 38 -5.59 3.45 -5.87
CA LEU A 38 -5.90 3.86 -7.24
C LEU A 38 -5.96 2.67 -8.21
N TYR A 39 -5.01 1.74 -8.10
CA TYR A 39 -4.94 0.58 -8.99
C TYR A 39 -5.72 -0.63 -8.48
N SER A 40 -5.84 -0.80 -7.16
CA SER A 40 -6.52 -1.95 -6.58
C SER A 40 -8.00 -2.02 -6.95
N ALA A 41 -8.69 -0.89 -7.01
CA ALA A 41 -10.09 -0.83 -7.41
C ALA A 41 -10.31 -1.40 -8.81
N SER A 42 -9.49 -1.00 -9.78
CA SER A 42 -9.53 -1.51 -11.15
C SER A 42 -9.21 -3.00 -11.23
N VAL A 43 -8.25 -3.46 -10.43
CA VAL A 43 -7.87 -4.88 -10.36
C VAL A 43 -9.02 -5.71 -9.79
N TYR A 44 -9.63 -5.29 -8.69
CA TYR A 44 -10.75 -6.01 -8.06
C TYR A 44 -11.95 -6.09 -9.00
N TYR A 45 -12.25 -5.00 -9.67
CA TYR A 45 -13.32 -4.97 -10.66
C TYR A 45 -13.08 -5.99 -11.78
N MET A 46 -11.88 -6.03 -12.35
CA MET A 46 -11.50 -6.98 -13.40
C MET A 46 -11.48 -8.44 -12.93
N LEU A 47 -11.34 -8.68 -11.64
CA LEU A 47 -11.44 -10.00 -11.01
C LEU A 47 -12.89 -10.39 -10.69
N GLY A 48 -13.87 -9.53 -10.97
CA GLY A 48 -15.28 -9.77 -10.68
C GLY A 48 -15.64 -9.63 -9.21
N ILE A 49 -14.81 -8.95 -8.43
CA ILE A 49 -15.07 -8.70 -7.01
C ILE A 49 -16.05 -7.53 -6.90
N PRO A 50 -17.18 -7.70 -6.19
CA PRO A 50 -18.12 -6.63 -5.93
C PRO A 50 -17.46 -5.44 -5.21
N MET A 51 -17.84 -4.21 -5.57
CA MET A 51 -17.21 -2.99 -5.03
C MET A 51 -17.34 -2.83 -3.51
N ASP A 52 -18.43 -3.31 -2.93
CA ASP A 52 -18.66 -3.31 -1.49
C ASP A 52 -17.71 -4.21 -0.71
N LEU A 53 -17.03 -5.15 -1.37
CA LEU A 53 -16.00 -5.99 -0.79
C LEU A 53 -14.58 -5.39 -0.84
N ASN A 54 -14.36 -4.26 -1.49
CA ASN A 54 -13.03 -3.66 -1.59
C ASN A 54 -12.43 -3.36 -0.21
N THR A 55 -13.17 -2.71 0.66
CA THR A 55 -12.70 -2.41 2.03
C THR A 55 -12.51 -3.67 2.89
N PRO A 56 -13.41 -4.65 2.91
CA PRO A 56 -13.17 -5.93 3.58
C PRO A 56 -11.90 -6.65 3.11
N ILE A 57 -11.59 -6.66 1.83
CA ILE A 57 -10.38 -7.28 1.28
C ILE A 57 -9.11 -6.57 1.80
N PHE A 58 -9.12 -5.24 1.85
CA PHE A 58 -8.03 -4.49 2.46
C PHE A 58 -7.87 -4.81 3.95
N ALA A 59 -8.97 -4.92 4.69
CA ALA A 59 -8.93 -5.29 6.10
C ALA A 59 -8.34 -6.69 6.32
N ILE A 60 -8.74 -7.67 5.51
CA ILE A 60 -8.19 -9.04 5.55
C ILE A 60 -6.67 -9.02 5.29
N SER A 61 -6.23 -8.28 4.28
CA SER A 61 -4.81 -8.18 3.94
C SER A 61 -4.00 -7.48 5.04
N ARG A 62 -4.62 -6.54 5.75
CA ARG A 62 -3.96 -5.70 6.74
C ARG A 62 -3.99 -6.28 8.16
N VAL A 63 -4.80 -7.30 8.43
CA VAL A 63 -4.96 -7.85 9.80
C VAL A 63 -3.65 -8.32 10.42
N ALA A 64 -2.76 -8.92 9.64
CA ALA A 64 -1.44 -9.32 10.13
C ALA A 64 -0.57 -8.11 10.54
N GLY A 65 -0.62 -7.02 9.76
CA GLY A 65 0.07 -5.78 10.10
C GLY A 65 -0.52 -5.09 11.34
N TRP A 66 -1.83 -5.09 11.48
CA TRP A 66 -2.48 -4.58 12.72
C TRP A 66 -2.10 -5.40 13.93
N ALA A 67 -2.09 -6.74 13.82
CA ALA A 67 -1.66 -7.60 14.90
C ALA A 67 -0.20 -7.32 15.30
N ALA A 68 0.70 -7.17 14.34
CA ALA A 68 2.10 -6.83 14.60
C ALA A 68 2.22 -5.50 15.35
N HIS A 69 1.55 -4.45 14.90
CA HIS A 69 1.58 -3.15 15.59
C HIS A 69 0.98 -3.18 16.99
N ILE A 70 -0.10 -3.93 17.20
CA ILE A 70 -0.69 -4.10 18.53
C ILE A 70 0.29 -4.82 19.47
N ILE A 71 0.98 -5.84 18.96
CA ILE A 71 1.98 -6.58 19.74
C ILE A 71 3.15 -5.66 20.11
N GLU A 72 3.66 -4.90 19.16
CA GLU A 72 4.75 -3.93 19.41
C GLU A 72 4.34 -2.90 20.45
N GLU A 73 3.16 -2.33 20.33
CA GLU A 73 2.73 -1.28 21.22
C GLU A 73 2.42 -1.76 22.64
N LYS A 74 1.76 -2.92 22.77
CA LYS A 74 1.32 -3.45 24.06
C LYS A 74 2.37 -4.24 24.81
N PHE A 75 3.22 -4.95 24.11
CA PHE A 75 4.11 -5.95 24.71
C PHE A 75 5.59 -5.67 24.52
N ALA A 76 5.98 -4.87 23.53
CA ALA A 76 7.37 -4.49 23.31
C ALA A 76 7.71 -3.10 23.85
N GLU A 77 6.80 -2.49 24.62
CA GLU A 77 6.99 -1.17 25.25
C GLU A 77 7.43 -0.08 24.24
N ALA A 78 6.98 -0.19 22.99
CA ALA A 78 7.34 0.75 21.93
C ALA A 78 6.87 2.18 22.21
N ALA A 79 5.86 2.34 23.06
CA ALA A 79 5.39 3.63 23.53
C ALA A 79 4.92 3.58 24.99
N PRO A 80 5.16 4.64 25.77
CA PRO A 80 4.76 4.69 27.19
C PRO A 80 3.23 4.74 27.38
N LYS A 81 2.50 5.16 26.35
CA LYS A 81 1.02 5.17 26.31
C LYS A 81 0.52 4.91 24.89
N PRO A 82 -0.54 4.12 24.72
CA PRO A 82 -1.21 4.01 23.44
C PRO A 82 -1.67 5.38 22.95
N MET A 83 -1.32 5.73 21.71
CA MET A 83 -1.71 7.00 21.12
C MET A 83 -1.98 6.86 19.62
N LEU A 84 -2.72 7.79 19.06
CA LEU A 84 -2.90 7.85 17.63
C LEU A 84 -1.63 8.37 16.95
N TYR A 85 -0.92 7.47 16.30
CA TYR A 85 0.26 7.84 15.51
C TYR A 85 -0.17 8.43 14.16
N ARG A 86 0.23 9.67 13.94
CA ARG A 86 0.20 10.30 12.62
C ARG A 86 1.62 10.75 12.29
N PRO A 87 2.50 9.83 11.93
CA PRO A 87 3.90 10.17 11.83
C PRO A 87 4.16 11.05 10.61
N LYS A 88 4.86 12.16 10.85
CA LYS A 88 5.80 12.70 9.88
C LYS A 88 7.11 11.91 10.06
N ALA A 89 7.08 10.63 9.76
CA ALA A 89 8.22 9.76 9.99
C ALA A 89 9.13 9.78 8.77
N VAL A 90 10.43 9.87 9.03
CA VAL A 90 11.46 9.62 8.03
C VAL A 90 11.93 8.18 8.23
N TYR A 91 11.86 7.37 7.19
CA TYR A 91 12.38 6.01 7.24
C TYR A 91 13.90 6.04 7.38
N VAL A 92 14.40 5.46 8.46
CA VAL A 92 15.86 5.35 8.75
C VAL A 92 16.40 3.93 8.64
N GLY A 93 15.57 2.97 8.25
CA GLY A 93 15.96 1.57 8.05
C GLY A 93 16.84 1.38 6.82
N LYS A 94 17.46 0.22 6.73
CA LYS A 94 18.27 -0.19 5.57
C LYS A 94 17.36 -0.66 4.42
N TYR A 95 16.67 0.28 3.78
CA TYR A 95 15.90 -0.01 2.58
C TYR A 95 16.74 0.26 1.34
N ALA A 96 17.05 -0.77 0.62
CA ALA A 96 17.85 -0.68 -0.60
C ALA A 96 16.99 -0.49 -1.87
N GLY A 97 15.71 -0.17 -1.73
CA GLY A 97 14.76 -0.03 -2.84
C GLY A 97 14.31 -1.37 -3.44
N PRO A 98 13.49 -1.34 -4.49
CA PRO A 98 12.96 -2.56 -5.12
C PRO A 98 14.06 -3.52 -5.64
N GLN A 99 15.19 -2.97 -6.04
CA GLN A 99 16.33 -3.75 -6.59
C GLN A 99 17.25 -4.29 -5.49
N GLY A 100 17.15 -3.78 -4.27
CA GLY A 100 18.00 -4.16 -3.15
C GLY A 100 17.26 -4.90 -2.03
N CYS A 101 16.01 -5.23 -2.24
CA CYS A 101 15.24 -6.04 -1.30
C CYS A 101 15.69 -7.50 -1.41
N ASN A 102 16.66 -7.89 -0.59
CA ASN A 102 17.10 -9.28 -0.47
C ASN A 102 15.99 -10.08 0.25
N TYR A 103 15.05 -10.59 -0.52
CA TYR A 103 14.08 -11.55 0.02
C TYR A 103 14.81 -12.81 0.47
N ILE A 104 14.74 -13.11 1.75
CA ILE A 104 15.23 -14.37 2.31
C ILE A 104 14.03 -15.28 2.55
N PRO A 105 13.93 -16.43 1.85
CA PRO A 105 12.89 -17.42 2.10
C PRO A 105 12.85 -17.82 3.58
N ILE A 106 11.67 -18.14 4.08
CA ILE A 106 11.45 -18.38 5.51
C ILE A 106 12.33 -19.51 6.05
N GLU A 107 12.60 -20.52 5.21
CA GLU A 107 13.44 -21.68 5.53
C GLU A 107 14.92 -21.32 5.72
N LYS A 108 15.35 -20.19 5.14
CA LYS A 108 16.75 -19.70 5.17
C LYS A 108 16.97 -18.61 6.23
N ARG A 109 15.91 -18.22 6.95
CA ARG A 109 16.03 -17.21 8.01
C ARG A 109 16.60 -17.86 9.26
N THR A 110 17.71 -17.32 9.75
CA THR A 110 18.23 -17.73 11.06
C THR A 110 17.22 -17.36 12.15
N LYS A 111 16.77 -18.35 12.93
CA LYS A 111 16.01 -18.10 14.17
C LYS A 111 16.90 -17.25 15.08
N LYS A 112 16.45 -16.07 15.43
CA LYS A 112 17.01 -15.31 16.55
C LYS A 112 16.51 -15.86 17.85
#